data_eaa4e253fd42cab17a4b16a470f73898
#
_entry.id   eaa4e253fd42cab17a4b16a470f73898
#
_cell.length_a   1.000
_cell.length_b   1.000
_cell.length_c   1.000
_cell.angle_alpha   90.00
_cell.angle_beta   90.00
_cell.angle_gamma   90.00
#
_symmetry.space_group_name_H-M   'P 1'
#
loop_
_entity.id
_entity.type
_entity.pdbx_description
1 polymer ?
#
loop_
_entity_poly.entity_id
_entity_poly.type
_entity_poly.pdbx_seq_one_letter_code
_entity_poly.pdbx_strand_id
1 'polypeptide(L)'
;MEENKKFRNHVSVVAERVGAGTYALLAVLAGIFIQNADELLDVGGSLLADRRALLYLLICLGLLLVSIGKTWWTWSKTWISIQDQAIVIEKRTVNGSEHVIGIKNISNINLEQNLFEMLMGTCKVKMDTGSLSTANSTDVTIVLKKAKAEAFKDKVESLLRGEDAAAAPREVQEETYDFRAGSGDIIRHGVCSMSVLSIVVVILGLVGAVVMAAEALGQENALDSLLRSAVSLLAAIAIILSAVWDIVKDFVRYLDFRVKRQRDRICIRYGVLKKVEYTIPVDMIQALKLRQTLIARLLGKYMVEIVNVGMGDDKAEKNSFLILYSSEKEVYERLRVILPEFAAIAARQVQRQPRSAWAAWLCPLFLYEGCVAAAGALALLWMPDYIPAAYMQLYHVAAAAGLILLAAAGPAVLALRYLTSGLIMSDGFVKAVSGCFGR
;
A
#
# COMPACT_ATOMS: atom_id res chain seq x y z
N MET A 1 1.18 21.73 25.12
CA MET A 1 -0.24 22.04 24.88
C MET A 1 -0.95 22.08 26.22
N GLU A 2 -1.73 23.12 26.49
CA GLU A 2 -2.50 23.23 27.74
C GLU A 2 -3.65 22.21 27.74
N GLU A 3 -3.87 21.55 28.85
CA GLU A 3 -4.98 20.65 29.09
C GLU A 3 -6.30 21.45 29.02
N ASN A 4 -7.35 20.88 28.42
CA ASN A 4 -8.66 21.53 28.17
C ASN A 4 -8.72 22.62 27.08
N LYS A 5 -7.66 22.94 26.37
CA LYS A 5 -7.74 23.92 25.30
C LYS A 5 -8.26 23.27 24.01
N LYS A 6 -9.46 23.69 23.56
CA LYS A 6 -10.03 23.24 22.29
C LYS A 6 -9.26 23.81 21.10
N PHE A 7 -8.90 22.98 20.16
CA PHE A 7 -8.27 23.37 18.89
C PHE A 7 -8.96 22.71 17.70
N ARG A 8 -8.59 23.11 16.49
CA ARG A 8 -9.14 22.57 15.24
C ARG A 8 -8.04 21.98 14.37
N ASN A 9 -8.45 21.10 13.47
CA ASN A 9 -7.60 20.70 12.36
C ASN A 9 -7.13 21.92 11.56
N HIS A 10 -5.97 21.82 10.93
CA HIS A 10 -5.50 22.84 10.00
C HIS A 10 -6.45 22.96 8.79
N VAL A 11 -6.59 24.17 8.24
CA VAL A 11 -7.49 24.43 7.11
C VAL A 11 -7.14 23.62 5.85
N SER A 12 -5.90 23.16 5.71
CA SER A 12 -5.45 22.30 4.61
C SER A 12 -6.29 21.02 4.45
N VAL A 13 -6.93 20.53 5.53
CA VAL A 13 -7.86 19.40 5.48
C VAL A 13 -9.03 19.68 4.54
N VAL A 14 -9.50 20.92 4.46
CA VAL A 14 -10.57 21.30 3.55
C VAL A 14 -10.12 21.13 2.11
N ALA A 15 -8.94 21.64 1.77
CA ALA A 15 -8.39 21.53 0.40
C ALA A 15 -8.15 20.07 0.01
N GLU A 16 -7.63 19.24 0.92
CA GLU A 16 -7.39 17.81 0.65
C GLU A 16 -8.69 17.04 0.40
N ARG A 17 -9.72 17.25 1.22
CA ARG A 17 -11.02 16.57 1.08
C ARG A 17 -11.80 17.04 -0.15
N VAL A 18 -11.71 18.32 -0.48
CA VAL A 18 -12.27 18.86 -1.71
C VAL A 18 -11.57 18.24 -2.92
N GLY A 19 -10.23 18.12 -2.89
CA GLY A 19 -9.43 17.51 -3.96
C GLY A 19 -9.91 16.10 -4.33
N ALA A 20 -10.16 15.24 -3.35
CA ALA A 20 -10.62 13.87 -3.59
C ALA A 20 -12.01 13.82 -4.27
N GLY A 21 -12.96 14.67 -3.87
CA GLY A 21 -14.28 14.78 -4.52
C GLY A 21 -14.21 15.38 -5.92
N THR A 22 -13.30 16.32 -6.14
CA THR A 22 -13.11 17.00 -7.42
C THR A 22 -12.56 16.06 -8.49
N TYR A 23 -11.64 15.15 -8.14
CA TYR A 23 -11.14 14.15 -9.09
C TYR A 23 -12.23 13.23 -9.63
N ALA A 24 -13.14 12.77 -8.76
CA ALA A 24 -14.28 11.96 -9.19
C ALA A 24 -15.20 12.77 -10.14
N LEU A 25 -15.46 14.04 -9.82
CA LEU A 25 -16.28 14.92 -10.66
C LEU A 25 -15.60 15.19 -12.02
N LEU A 26 -14.30 15.46 -12.03
CA LEU A 26 -13.51 15.65 -13.25
C LEU A 26 -13.48 14.38 -14.12
N ALA A 27 -13.41 13.19 -13.51
CA ALA A 27 -13.48 11.93 -14.24
C ALA A 27 -14.85 11.73 -14.91
N VAL A 28 -15.95 12.07 -14.24
CA VAL A 28 -17.30 12.05 -14.82
C VAL A 28 -17.42 13.06 -15.95
N LEU A 29 -16.92 14.29 -15.78
CA LEU A 29 -16.89 15.31 -16.81
C LEU A 29 -16.09 14.89 -18.04
N ALA A 30 -14.89 14.33 -17.82
CA ALA A 30 -14.06 13.81 -18.89
C ALA A 30 -14.77 12.68 -19.65
N GLY A 31 -15.49 11.78 -18.94
CA GLY A 31 -16.30 10.74 -19.57
C GLY A 31 -17.43 11.30 -20.45
N ILE A 32 -18.16 12.29 -19.93
CA ILE A 32 -19.20 12.98 -20.70
C ILE A 32 -18.61 13.70 -21.94
N PHE A 33 -17.45 14.35 -21.75
CA PHE A 33 -16.77 15.07 -22.84
C PHE A 33 -16.29 14.09 -23.92
N ILE A 34 -15.72 12.95 -23.54
CA ILE A 34 -15.26 11.90 -24.47
C ILE A 34 -16.45 11.28 -25.22
N GLN A 35 -17.56 11.01 -24.54
CA GLN A 35 -18.76 10.44 -25.17
C GLN A 35 -19.40 11.38 -26.18
N ASN A 36 -19.28 12.69 -26.03
CA ASN A 36 -19.85 13.69 -26.90
C ASN A 36 -18.79 14.45 -27.73
N ALA A 37 -17.57 13.88 -27.83
CA ALA A 37 -16.45 14.55 -28.49
C ALA A 37 -16.72 14.86 -29.94
N ASP A 38 -17.42 13.98 -30.68
CA ASP A 38 -17.76 14.14 -32.10
C ASP A 38 -18.74 15.31 -32.32
N GLU A 39 -19.75 15.44 -31.46
CA GLU A 39 -20.70 16.59 -31.52
C GLU A 39 -20.04 17.91 -31.09
N LEU A 40 -19.06 17.87 -30.17
CA LEU A 40 -18.34 19.04 -29.65
C LEU A 40 -17.24 19.54 -30.60
N LEU A 41 -16.68 18.68 -31.45
CA LEU A 41 -15.66 19.01 -32.44
C LEU A 41 -16.26 19.49 -33.77
N ASP A 42 -17.45 19.01 -34.14
CA ASP A 42 -18.18 19.42 -35.37
C ASP A 42 -18.81 20.81 -35.23
N VAL A 43 -19.09 21.25 -33.99
CA VAL A 43 -19.56 22.62 -33.75
C VAL A 43 -18.36 23.56 -33.64
N GLY A 44 -17.85 24.02 -34.79
CA GLY A 44 -16.70 24.95 -34.90
C GLY A 44 -16.95 26.35 -34.31
N GLY A 45 -17.54 26.43 -33.12
CA GLY A 45 -17.79 27.65 -32.41
C GLY A 45 -18.02 27.40 -30.94
N SER A 46 -17.21 27.95 -30.13
CA SER A 46 -17.22 28.14 -28.67
C SER A 46 -18.14 27.18 -27.88
N LEU A 47 -17.52 26.36 -27.03
CA LEU A 47 -18.15 25.61 -25.93
C LEU A 47 -19.17 26.43 -25.12
N LEU A 48 -19.11 27.76 -25.18
CA LEU A 48 -19.97 28.72 -24.49
C LEU A 48 -21.25 29.03 -25.30
N ALA A 49 -21.33 28.64 -26.58
CA ALA A 49 -22.51 28.88 -27.41
C ALA A 49 -23.54 27.74 -27.29
N ASP A 50 -23.13 26.53 -26.88
CA ASP A 50 -24.07 25.45 -26.64
C ASP A 50 -24.66 25.55 -25.23
N ARG A 51 -25.99 25.80 -25.20
CA ARG A 51 -26.74 25.87 -23.92
C ARG A 51 -26.63 24.64 -23.07
N ARG A 52 -26.45 23.44 -23.66
CA ARG A 52 -26.29 22.16 -22.93
C ARG A 52 -24.93 22.07 -22.26
N ALA A 53 -23.86 22.41 -22.97
CA ALA A 53 -22.51 22.43 -22.43
C ALA A 53 -22.38 23.43 -21.27
N LEU A 54 -22.97 24.62 -21.44
CA LEU A 54 -23.01 25.64 -20.38
C LEU A 54 -23.80 25.17 -19.15
N LEU A 55 -24.92 24.47 -19.36
CA LEU A 55 -25.74 23.91 -18.26
C LEU A 55 -24.96 22.84 -17.51
N TYR A 56 -24.25 21.93 -18.18
CA TYR A 56 -23.41 20.92 -17.53
C TYR A 56 -22.28 21.57 -16.74
N LEU A 57 -21.62 22.58 -17.28
CA LEU A 57 -20.57 23.34 -16.60
C LEU A 57 -21.09 24.03 -15.34
N LEU A 58 -22.28 24.65 -15.41
CA LEU A 58 -22.92 25.30 -14.25
C LEU A 58 -23.32 24.28 -13.17
N ILE A 59 -23.86 23.12 -13.56
CA ILE A 59 -24.19 22.04 -12.62
C ILE A 59 -22.93 21.55 -11.92
N CYS A 60 -21.85 21.33 -12.66
CA CYS A 60 -20.58 20.87 -12.08
C CYS A 60 -19.95 21.90 -11.15
N LEU A 61 -19.98 23.17 -11.54
CA LEU A 61 -19.52 24.26 -10.68
C LEU A 61 -20.38 24.36 -9.41
N GLY A 62 -21.71 24.22 -9.54
CA GLY A 62 -22.61 24.16 -8.40
C GLY A 62 -22.32 23.02 -7.44
N LEU A 63 -22.13 21.80 -7.96
CA LEU A 63 -21.76 20.63 -7.16
C LEU A 63 -20.40 20.82 -6.46
N LEU A 64 -19.44 21.44 -7.13
CA LEU A 64 -18.13 21.76 -6.57
C LEU A 64 -18.27 22.77 -5.42
N LEU A 65 -19.02 23.83 -5.60
CA LEU A 65 -19.28 24.84 -4.54
C LEU A 65 -20.00 24.23 -3.34
N VAL A 66 -20.98 23.37 -3.56
CA VAL A 66 -21.70 22.64 -2.49
C VAL A 66 -20.73 21.70 -1.76
N SER A 67 -19.85 21.00 -2.46
CA SER A 67 -18.82 20.13 -1.85
C SER A 67 -17.85 20.91 -0.98
N ILE A 68 -17.36 22.06 -1.48
CA ILE A 68 -16.48 22.96 -0.73
C ILE A 68 -17.22 23.49 0.51
N GLY A 69 -18.44 23.98 0.34
CA GLY A 69 -19.25 24.53 1.43
C GLY A 69 -19.52 23.50 2.53
N LYS A 70 -19.89 22.25 2.16
CA LYS A 70 -20.10 21.14 3.10
C LYS A 70 -18.81 20.80 3.87
N THR A 71 -17.68 20.74 3.18
CA THR A 71 -16.40 20.42 3.81
C THR A 71 -15.93 21.52 4.74
N TRP A 72 -16.07 22.77 4.34
CA TRP A 72 -15.81 23.95 5.17
C TRP A 72 -16.69 24.00 6.42
N TRP A 73 -17.99 23.77 6.25
CA TRP A 73 -18.94 23.70 7.36
C TRP A 73 -18.54 22.63 8.38
N THR A 74 -18.25 21.42 7.92
CA THR A 74 -17.83 20.31 8.77
C THR A 74 -16.54 20.65 9.52
N TRP A 75 -15.54 21.18 8.81
CA TRP A 75 -14.28 21.61 9.42
C TRP A 75 -14.50 22.68 10.49
N SER A 76 -15.30 23.71 10.21
CA SER A 76 -15.56 24.83 11.13
C SER A 76 -16.28 24.40 12.40
N LYS A 77 -17.00 23.29 12.39
CA LYS A 77 -17.78 22.75 13.52
C LYS A 77 -17.09 21.58 14.23
N THR A 78 -15.88 21.18 13.79
CA THR A 78 -15.10 20.09 14.42
C THR A 78 -14.08 20.68 15.38
N TRP A 79 -14.14 20.26 16.64
CA TRP A 79 -13.23 20.66 17.71
C TRP A 79 -12.55 19.45 18.32
N ILE A 80 -11.30 19.63 18.72
CA ILE A 80 -10.47 18.59 19.33
C ILE A 80 -9.94 19.13 20.64
N SER A 81 -9.99 18.33 21.70
CA SER A 81 -9.44 18.65 23.02
C SER A 81 -8.85 17.41 23.68
N ILE A 82 -7.94 17.61 24.63
CA ILE A 82 -7.43 16.57 25.52
C ILE A 82 -8.03 16.87 26.89
N GLN A 83 -8.85 15.96 27.42
CA GLN A 83 -9.54 16.09 28.69
C GLN A 83 -9.51 14.75 29.43
N ASP A 84 -9.25 14.76 30.73
CA ASP A 84 -9.34 13.58 31.61
C ASP A 84 -8.66 12.31 31.05
N GLN A 85 -7.44 12.45 30.54
CA GLN A 85 -6.69 11.36 29.88
C GLN A 85 -7.41 10.75 28.66
N ALA A 86 -8.26 11.54 28.00
CA ALA A 86 -8.92 11.17 26.74
C ALA A 86 -8.77 12.26 25.69
N ILE A 87 -8.78 11.88 24.44
CA ILE A 87 -8.87 12.77 23.29
C ILE A 87 -10.34 12.83 22.89
N VAL A 88 -10.91 14.01 22.96
CA VAL A 88 -12.32 14.25 22.63
C VAL A 88 -12.41 15.00 21.30
N ILE A 89 -13.14 14.44 20.35
CA ILE A 89 -13.42 15.04 19.04
C ILE A 89 -14.90 15.30 18.93
N GLU A 90 -15.27 16.57 19.09
CA GLU A 90 -16.66 17.04 18.97
C GLU A 90 -16.93 17.51 17.54
N LYS A 91 -17.93 16.93 16.89
CA LYS A 91 -18.47 17.41 15.60
C LYS A 91 -19.87 18.00 15.86
N ARG A 92 -19.99 19.31 15.82
CA ARG A 92 -21.25 20.03 16.02
C ARG A 92 -21.94 20.35 14.70
N THR A 93 -22.12 19.33 13.85
CA THR A 93 -22.88 19.43 12.59
C THR A 93 -24.33 19.00 12.80
N VAL A 94 -25.15 18.97 11.72
CA VAL A 94 -26.56 18.53 11.79
C VAL A 94 -26.64 17.13 12.44
N ASN A 95 -25.74 16.22 12.09
CA ASN A 95 -25.55 14.95 12.80
C ASN A 95 -24.37 15.12 13.77
N GLY A 96 -24.64 15.69 14.94
CA GLY A 96 -23.65 15.85 16.00
C GLY A 96 -23.08 14.49 16.41
N SER A 97 -21.75 14.38 16.51
CA SER A 97 -21.08 13.19 17.04
C SER A 97 -19.92 13.60 17.93
N GLU A 98 -19.77 12.87 19.02
CA GLU A 98 -18.65 13.01 19.94
C GLU A 98 -17.90 11.69 19.97
N HIS A 99 -16.59 11.73 19.67
CA HIS A 99 -15.72 10.58 19.75
C HIS A 99 -14.73 10.81 20.89
N VAL A 100 -14.82 9.95 21.91
CA VAL A 100 -13.93 9.97 23.08
C VAL A 100 -12.98 8.79 22.97
N ILE A 101 -11.68 9.07 22.93
CA ILE A 101 -10.64 8.06 22.83
C ILE A 101 -9.78 8.15 24.10
N GLY A 102 -9.87 7.15 24.94
CA GLY A 102 -8.99 7.05 26.10
C GLY A 102 -7.54 6.91 25.66
N ILE A 103 -6.64 7.72 26.23
CA ILE A 103 -5.21 7.72 25.87
C ILE A 103 -4.62 6.32 26.10
N LYS A 104 -5.03 5.62 27.16
CA LYS A 104 -4.60 4.25 27.46
C LYS A 104 -4.95 3.22 26.36
N ASN A 105 -5.95 3.52 25.53
CA ASN A 105 -6.39 2.65 24.43
C ASN A 105 -5.65 2.92 23.12
N ILE A 106 -4.78 3.94 23.09
CA ILE A 106 -3.97 4.26 21.92
C ILE A 106 -2.80 3.29 21.85
N SER A 107 -2.81 2.43 20.83
CA SER A 107 -1.75 1.46 20.60
C SER A 107 -0.56 2.05 19.84
N ASN A 108 -0.80 3.07 19.01
CA ASN A 108 0.23 3.65 18.16
C ASN A 108 -0.08 5.10 17.80
N ILE A 109 0.97 5.93 17.64
CA ILE A 109 0.87 7.32 17.18
C ILE A 109 1.85 7.53 16.05
N ASN A 110 1.31 7.78 14.86
CA ASN A 110 2.07 7.94 13.64
C ASN A 110 2.04 9.39 13.15
N LEU A 111 3.18 9.90 12.71
CA LEU A 111 3.27 11.17 12.02
C LEU A 111 3.48 10.91 10.53
N GLU A 112 2.61 11.47 9.70
CA GLU A 112 2.70 11.39 8.25
C GLU A 112 2.70 12.79 7.63
N GLN A 113 3.51 12.95 6.59
CA GLN A 113 3.61 14.18 5.83
C GLN A 113 3.79 13.86 4.35
N ASN A 114 2.75 14.06 3.53
CA ASN A 114 2.81 13.95 2.08
C ASN A 114 3.39 15.23 1.47
N LEU A 115 3.60 15.24 0.15
CA LEU A 115 4.06 16.44 -0.56
C LEU A 115 3.15 17.66 -0.33
N PHE A 116 1.83 17.46 -0.30
CA PHE A 116 0.87 18.53 -0.04
C PHE A 116 1.04 19.10 1.37
N GLU A 117 1.13 18.24 2.41
CA GLU A 117 1.38 18.68 3.77
C GLU A 117 2.75 19.32 3.93
N MET A 118 3.77 18.83 3.19
CA MET A 118 5.09 19.46 3.20
C MET A 118 5.05 20.89 2.65
N LEU A 119 4.31 21.10 1.56
CA LEU A 119 4.10 22.44 0.97
C LEU A 119 3.34 23.37 1.92
N MET A 120 2.34 22.84 2.62
CA MET A 120 1.49 23.57 3.57
C MET A 120 2.13 23.71 4.97
N GLY A 121 3.28 23.07 5.23
CA GLY A 121 3.94 23.04 6.53
C GLY A 121 3.13 22.31 7.61
N THR A 122 2.26 21.36 7.20
CA THR A 122 1.38 20.57 8.07
C THR A 122 1.86 19.13 8.22
N CYS A 123 1.31 18.42 9.19
CA CYS A 123 1.57 17.00 9.43
C CYS A 123 0.28 16.33 9.91
N LYS A 124 0.03 15.11 9.45
CA LYS A 124 -1.05 14.24 9.91
C LYS A 124 -0.58 13.45 11.12
N VAL A 125 -1.31 13.53 12.20
CA VAL A 125 -1.18 12.67 13.37
C VAL A 125 -2.23 11.59 13.24
N LYS A 126 -1.83 10.35 13.04
CA LYS A 126 -2.71 9.19 13.02
C LYS A 126 -2.56 8.45 14.33
N MET A 127 -3.67 8.09 14.93
CA MET A 127 -3.74 7.35 16.19
C MET A 127 -4.54 6.09 15.99
N ASP A 128 -3.91 4.96 16.25
CA ASP A 128 -4.52 3.64 16.18
C ASP A 128 -4.99 3.23 17.57
N THR A 129 -6.21 2.73 17.69
CA THR A 129 -6.75 2.23 18.95
C THR A 129 -6.84 0.70 18.94
N GLY A 130 -6.43 0.05 20.03
CA GLY A 130 -6.36 -1.40 20.14
C GLY A 130 -7.73 -2.11 20.30
N SER A 131 -8.87 -1.46 20.04
CA SER A 131 -10.18 -2.08 20.20
C SER A 131 -10.55 -2.95 18.99
N LEU A 132 -10.67 -4.25 19.23
CA LEU A 132 -11.12 -5.28 18.28
C LEU A 132 -12.60 -5.15 17.87
N SER A 133 -13.38 -4.24 18.47
CA SER A 133 -14.85 -4.31 18.37
C SER A 133 -15.47 -3.57 17.21
N THR A 134 -14.73 -2.81 16.41
CA THR A 134 -15.27 -2.12 15.23
C THR A 134 -14.26 -2.07 14.10
N ALA A 135 -14.37 -3.03 13.22
CA ALA A 135 -13.48 -3.23 12.07
C ALA A 135 -13.43 -2.06 11.05
N ASN A 136 -14.14 -0.96 11.27
CA ASN A 136 -14.31 0.08 10.24
C ASN A 136 -14.10 1.53 10.65
N SER A 137 -13.67 1.88 11.89
CA SER A 137 -13.64 3.30 12.28
C SER A 137 -12.65 3.71 13.38
N THR A 138 -11.57 2.97 13.60
CA THR A 138 -10.67 3.22 14.73
C THR A 138 -9.54 4.20 14.46
N ASP A 139 -9.24 4.50 13.21
CA ASP A 139 -8.15 5.41 12.88
C ASP A 139 -8.60 6.87 12.96
N VAL A 140 -8.12 7.57 13.99
CA VAL A 140 -8.33 9.01 14.09
C VAL A 140 -7.14 9.74 13.48
N THR A 141 -7.44 10.57 12.48
CA THR A 141 -6.47 11.43 11.84
C THR A 141 -6.70 12.89 12.19
N ILE A 142 -5.67 13.55 12.74
CA ILE A 142 -5.65 14.97 13.07
C ILE A 142 -4.56 15.64 12.22
N VAL A 143 -4.89 16.74 11.56
CA VAL A 143 -3.92 17.51 10.75
C VAL A 143 -3.58 18.81 11.46
N LEU A 144 -2.31 19.00 11.79
CA LEU A 144 -1.79 20.16 12.50
C LEU A 144 -0.57 20.75 11.78
N LYS A 145 -0.17 21.98 12.13
CA LYS A 145 1.16 22.48 11.76
C LYS A 145 2.22 21.56 12.38
N LYS A 146 3.32 21.31 11.66
CA LYS A 146 4.36 20.35 12.04
C LYS A 146 4.77 20.46 13.51
N ALA A 147 5.17 21.64 13.97
CA ALA A 147 5.59 21.86 15.37
C ALA A 147 4.46 21.55 16.38
N LYS A 148 3.19 21.81 16.02
CA LYS A 148 2.05 21.47 16.88
C LYS A 148 1.76 19.96 16.86
N ALA A 149 1.98 19.28 15.75
CA ALA A 149 1.80 17.84 15.63
C ALA A 149 2.83 17.08 16.47
N GLU A 150 4.09 17.52 16.43
CA GLU A 150 5.17 16.99 17.27
C GLU A 150 4.87 17.20 18.75
N ALA A 151 4.50 18.44 19.16
CA ALA A 151 4.13 18.74 20.54
C ALA A 151 2.87 17.97 21.02
N PHE A 152 1.92 17.70 20.11
CA PHE A 152 0.74 16.88 20.40
C PHE A 152 1.16 15.42 20.65
N LYS A 153 2.00 14.85 19.77
CA LYS A 153 2.54 13.49 19.92
C LYS A 153 3.27 13.36 21.26
N ASP A 154 4.20 14.28 21.56
CA ASP A 154 4.98 14.26 22.80
C ASP A 154 4.09 14.33 24.06
N LYS A 155 3.02 15.15 24.02
CA LYS A 155 2.06 15.25 25.13
C LYS A 155 1.27 13.96 25.32
N VAL A 156 0.76 13.36 24.24
CA VAL A 156 0.01 12.10 24.32
C VAL A 156 0.95 10.96 24.79
N GLU A 157 2.19 10.93 24.31
CA GLU A 157 3.18 9.96 24.77
C GLU A 157 3.56 10.13 26.23
N SER A 158 3.65 11.37 26.76
CA SER A 158 3.90 11.62 28.18
C SER A 158 2.74 11.13 29.05
N LEU A 159 1.49 11.37 28.62
CA LEU A 159 0.30 10.88 29.31
C LEU A 159 0.18 9.35 29.28
N LEU A 160 0.61 8.70 28.18
CA LEU A 160 0.71 7.25 28.11
C LEU A 160 1.72 6.66 29.12
N ARG A 161 2.80 7.40 29.42
CA ARG A 161 3.82 6.98 30.39
C ARG A 161 3.43 7.24 31.85
N GLY A 162 2.35 7.99 32.09
CA GLY A 162 1.99 8.42 33.44
C GLY A 162 2.98 9.42 34.06
N GLU A 163 3.84 10.04 33.24
CA GLU A 163 4.77 11.07 33.67
C GLU A 163 4.02 12.41 33.69
N ASP A 164 3.88 13.02 34.86
CA ASP A 164 3.39 14.40 34.97
C ASP A 164 4.30 15.34 34.18
N ALA A 165 3.67 16.29 33.49
CA ALA A 165 4.19 17.12 32.42
C ALA A 165 5.35 18.10 32.78
N ALA A 166 6.39 17.64 33.41
CA ALA A 166 7.64 18.36 33.64
C ALA A 166 8.80 17.76 32.83
N ALA A 167 8.56 17.49 31.57
CA ALA A 167 9.66 17.10 30.68
C ALA A 167 10.35 18.37 30.18
N ALA A 168 11.62 18.50 30.56
CA ALA A 168 12.57 19.48 30.05
C ALA A 168 12.54 19.55 28.50
N PRO A 169 12.83 20.73 27.90
CA PRO A 169 12.95 20.86 26.44
C PRO A 169 13.94 19.80 25.97
N ARG A 170 13.52 18.95 25.03
CA ARG A 170 14.46 18.09 24.31
C ARG A 170 15.49 19.01 23.64
N GLU A 171 16.70 19.07 24.18
CA GLU A 171 17.86 19.48 23.41
C GLU A 171 17.82 18.68 22.11
N VAL A 172 18.07 19.33 20.99
CA VAL A 172 18.27 18.72 19.67
C VAL A 172 19.60 17.95 19.76
N GLN A 173 19.59 16.85 20.54
CA GLN A 173 20.64 15.86 20.44
C GLN A 173 20.48 15.20 19.09
N GLU A 174 21.56 15.17 18.32
CA GLU A 174 21.62 14.37 17.08
C GLU A 174 21.05 12.98 17.41
N GLU A 175 19.87 12.70 16.85
CA GLU A 175 19.18 11.45 17.12
C GLU A 175 20.05 10.31 16.59
N THR A 176 20.77 9.65 17.48
CA THR A 176 21.56 8.47 17.15
C THR A 176 20.57 7.34 16.86
N TYR A 177 20.52 6.90 15.60
CA TYR A 177 19.71 5.77 15.17
C TYR A 177 20.53 4.48 15.28
N ASP A 178 19.91 3.39 15.77
CA ASP A 178 20.55 2.08 15.86
C ASP A 178 20.81 1.50 14.48
N PHE A 179 19.97 1.86 13.52
CA PHE A 179 20.14 1.48 12.12
C PHE A 179 19.70 2.61 11.18
N ARG A 180 20.54 2.90 10.20
CA ARG A 180 20.23 3.77 9.07
C ARG A 180 20.56 3.03 7.77
N ALA A 181 19.56 2.92 6.89
CA ALA A 181 19.76 2.29 5.59
C ALA A 181 20.66 3.15 4.69
N GLY A 182 21.69 2.54 4.15
CA GLY A 182 22.52 3.14 3.11
C GLY A 182 21.85 3.07 1.74
N SER A 183 22.40 3.78 0.75
CA SER A 183 21.89 3.74 -0.64
C SER A 183 21.86 2.31 -1.18
N GLY A 184 22.85 1.47 -0.85
CA GLY A 184 22.91 0.06 -1.26
C GLY A 184 21.80 -0.78 -0.64
N ASP A 185 21.40 -0.52 0.61
CA ASP A 185 20.28 -1.22 1.26
C ASP A 185 18.94 -0.88 0.59
N ILE A 186 18.76 0.40 0.22
CA ILE A 186 17.55 0.89 -0.46
C ILE A 186 17.44 0.30 -1.86
N ILE A 187 18.54 0.31 -2.64
CA ILE A 187 18.58 -0.30 -3.98
C ILE A 187 18.28 -1.80 -3.88
N ARG A 188 18.90 -2.51 -2.95
CA ARG A 188 18.66 -3.93 -2.69
C ARG A 188 17.20 -4.20 -2.33
N HIS A 189 16.63 -3.35 -1.47
CA HIS A 189 15.22 -3.45 -1.10
C HIS A 189 14.31 -3.24 -2.31
N GLY A 190 14.53 -2.22 -3.11
CA GLY A 190 13.76 -1.96 -4.32
C GLY A 190 13.81 -3.13 -5.30
N VAL A 191 15.01 -3.65 -5.60
CA VAL A 191 15.18 -4.82 -6.49
C VAL A 191 14.44 -6.05 -5.93
N CYS A 192 14.58 -6.33 -4.63
CA CYS A 192 13.91 -7.47 -4.01
C CYS A 192 12.38 -7.30 -3.89
N SER A 193 11.87 -6.07 -3.88
CA SER A 193 10.44 -5.77 -3.81
C SER A 193 9.73 -5.80 -5.16
N MET A 194 10.48 -5.82 -6.27
CA MET A 194 9.89 -5.79 -7.61
C MET A 194 8.86 -6.90 -7.82
N SER A 195 7.74 -6.53 -8.43
CA SER A 195 6.73 -7.47 -8.88
C SER A 195 7.21 -8.18 -10.15
N VAL A 196 7.26 -9.50 -10.11
CA VAL A 196 7.60 -10.29 -11.31
C VAL A 196 6.61 -10.03 -12.44
N LEU A 197 5.33 -9.86 -12.09
CA LEU A 197 4.29 -9.53 -13.08
C LEU A 197 4.56 -8.18 -13.77
N SER A 198 4.94 -7.16 -13.01
CA SER A 198 5.29 -5.84 -13.57
C SER A 198 6.49 -5.93 -14.50
N ILE A 199 7.49 -6.73 -14.18
CA ILE A 199 8.66 -6.96 -15.04
C ILE A 199 8.23 -7.63 -16.37
N VAL A 200 7.39 -8.68 -16.28
CA VAL A 200 6.87 -9.38 -17.46
C VAL A 200 6.06 -8.42 -18.34
N VAL A 201 5.19 -7.59 -17.75
CA VAL A 201 4.38 -6.59 -18.48
C VAL A 201 5.29 -5.58 -19.19
N VAL A 202 6.35 -5.09 -18.54
CA VAL A 202 7.31 -4.17 -19.17
C VAL A 202 8.00 -4.84 -20.35
N ILE A 203 8.49 -6.07 -20.20
CA ILE A 203 9.16 -6.80 -21.28
C ILE A 203 8.22 -7.04 -22.46
N LEU A 204 7.02 -7.55 -22.20
CA LEU A 204 6.02 -7.81 -23.24
C LEU A 204 5.57 -6.51 -23.93
N GLY A 205 5.40 -5.44 -23.16
CA GLY A 205 5.05 -4.13 -23.71
C GLY A 205 6.13 -3.54 -24.60
N LEU A 206 7.42 -3.69 -24.21
CA LEU A 206 8.55 -3.27 -25.04
C LEU A 206 8.65 -4.09 -26.32
N VAL A 207 8.51 -5.42 -26.24
CA VAL A 207 8.50 -6.28 -27.43
C VAL A 207 7.35 -5.91 -28.36
N GLY A 208 6.14 -5.73 -27.82
CA GLY A 208 4.98 -5.30 -28.60
C GLY A 208 5.18 -3.94 -29.28
N ALA A 209 5.75 -2.97 -28.56
CA ALA A 209 6.06 -1.64 -29.12
C ALA A 209 7.10 -1.72 -30.27
N VAL A 210 8.13 -2.56 -30.11
CA VAL A 210 9.16 -2.79 -31.15
C VAL A 210 8.53 -3.44 -32.40
N VAL A 211 7.69 -4.46 -32.23
CA VAL A 211 6.99 -5.13 -33.35
C VAL A 211 6.08 -4.14 -34.08
N MET A 212 5.26 -3.37 -33.35
CA MET A 212 4.40 -2.36 -33.95
C MET A 212 5.18 -1.27 -34.72
N ALA A 213 6.30 -0.81 -34.16
CA ALA A 213 7.16 0.16 -34.80
C ALA A 213 7.79 -0.42 -36.10
N ALA A 214 8.26 -1.68 -36.05
CA ALA A 214 8.83 -2.36 -37.21
C ALA A 214 7.79 -2.55 -38.34
N GLU A 215 6.56 -2.95 -38.00
CA GLU A 215 5.48 -3.07 -38.96
C GLU A 215 5.11 -1.72 -39.62
N ALA A 216 5.03 -0.66 -38.81
CA ALA A 216 4.72 0.68 -39.30
C ALA A 216 5.79 1.23 -40.23
N LEU A 217 7.09 1.00 -39.91
CA LEU A 217 8.22 1.44 -40.74
C LEU A 217 8.37 0.62 -42.04
N GLY A 218 7.83 -0.60 -42.08
CA GLY A 218 7.83 -1.45 -43.28
C GLY A 218 6.74 -1.08 -44.31
N GLN A 219 5.81 -0.15 -44.02
CA GLN A 219 4.76 0.28 -44.92
C GLN A 219 5.19 1.48 -45.77
N GLU A 220 4.70 1.55 -47.03
CA GLU A 220 4.99 2.68 -47.92
C GLU A 220 4.55 4.04 -47.35
N ASN A 221 3.49 4.06 -46.50
CA ASN A 221 2.98 5.24 -45.78
C ASN A 221 3.20 5.11 -44.26
N ALA A 222 4.45 4.98 -43.86
CA ALA A 222 4.82 4.77 -42.47
C ALA A 222 4.22 5.80 -41.48
N LEU A 223 4.20 7.08 -41.86
CA LEU A 223 3.65 8.14 -41.03
C LEU A 223 2.13 7.99 -40.81
N ASP A 224 1.37 7.61 -41.86
CA ASP A 224 -0.07 7.43 -41.80
C ASP A 224 -0.45 6.20 -40.95
N SER A 225 0.35 5.12 -41.05
CA SER A 225 0.18 3.92 -40.22
C SER A 225 0.50 4.18 -38.74
N LEU A 226 1.53 4.98 -38.46
CA LEU A 226 1.84 5.41 -37.09
C LEU A 226 0.76 6.30 -36.48
N LEU A 227 0.18 7.21 -37.27
CA LEU A 227 -0.93 8.05 -36.80
C LEU A 227 -2.20 7.24 -36.52
N ARG A 228 -2.52 6.26 -37.33
CA ARG A 228 -3.67 5.35 -37.11
C ARG A 228 -3.46 4.45 -35.91
N SER A 229 -2.21 4.04 -35.62
CA SER A 229 -1.85 3.26 -34.45
C SER A 229 -1.54 4.11 -33.19
N ALA A 230 -1.63 5.45 -33.29
CA ALA A 230 -1.24 6.36 -32.21
C ALA A 230 -1.97 6.06 -30.87
N VAL A 231 -3.27 5.76 -30.92
CA VAL A 231 -4.06 5.41 -29.72
C VAL A 231 -3.53 4.14 -29.06
N SER A 232 -3.24 3.10 -29.87
CA SER A 232 -2.70 1.83 -29.37
C SER A 232 -1.28 2.00 -28.81
N LEU A 233 -0.46 2.84 -29.46
CA LEU A 233 0.88 3.17 -29.00
C LEU A 233 0.84 3.93 -27.67
N LEU A 234 -0.03 4.93 -27.53
CA LEU A 234 -0.22 5.67 -26.28
C LEU A 234 -0.71 4.76 -25.17
N ALA A 235 -1.62 3.82 -25.45
CA ALA A 235 -2.07 2.83 -24.48
C ALA A 235 -0.92 1.91 -24.04
N ALA A 236 -0.09 1.43 -24.96
CA ALA A 236 1.08 0.62 -24.66
C ALA A 236 2.09 1.39 -23.78
N ILE A 237 2.38 2.65 -24.14
CA ILE A 237 3.26 3.51 -23.33
C ILE A 237 2.69 3.72 -21.92
N ALA A 238 1.38 3.97 -21.79
CA ALA A 238 0.74 4.16 -20.49
C ALA A 238 0.85 2.89 -19.60
N ILE A 239 0.68 1.70 -20.19
CA ILE A 239 0.86 0.41 -19.48
C ILE A 239 2.31 0.23 -19.04
N ILE A 240 3.28 0.51 -19.91
CA ILE A 240 4.71 0.42 -19.59
C ILE A 240 5.07 1.40 -18.47
N LEU A 241 4.62 2.67 -18.56
CA LEU A 241 4.86 3.68 -17.53
C LEU A 241 4.24 3.29 -16.20
N SER A 242 3.04 2.73 -16.19
CA SER A 242 2.39 2.22 -14.99
C SER A 242 3.20 1.09 -14.34
N ALA A 243 3.71 0.14 -15.13
CA ALA A 243 4.52 -0.96 -14.63
C ALA A 243 5.91 -0.49 -14.15
N VAL A 244 6.53 0.48 -14.84
CA VAL A 244 7.77 1.12 -14.39
C VAL A 244 7.55 1.86 -13.08
N TRP A 245 6.44 2.59 -12.95
CA TRP A 245 6.08 3.25 -11.70
C TRP A 245 5.90 2.26 -10.55
N ASP A 246 5.29 1.10 -10.80
CA ASP A 246 5.16 0.04 -9.80
C ASP A 246 6.53 -0.46 -9.29
N ILE A 247 7.53 -0.51 -10.17
CA ILE A 247 8.90 -0.86 -9.79
C ILE A 247 9.57 0.26 -8.97
N VAL A 248 9.42 1.51 -9.40
CA VAL A 248 10.16 2.66 -8.84
C VAL A 248 9.57 3.15 -7.51
N LYS A 249 8.26 3.00 -7.31
CA LYS A 249 7.57 3.54 -6.12
C LYS A 249 8.19 3.08 -4.79
N ASP A 250 8.65 1.82 -4.70
CA ASP A 250 9.23 1.29 -3.47
C ASP A 250 10.62 1.85 -3.18
N PHE A 251 11.42 2.14 -4.23
CA PHE A 251 12.69 2.85 -4.04
C PHE A 251 12.46 4.24 -3.43
N VAL A 252 11.52 4.99 -3.99
CA VAL A 252 11.22 6.36 -3.53
C VAL A 252 10.59 6.35 -2.13
N ARG A 253 9.77 5.34 -1.83
CA ARG A 253 9.05 5.22 -0.57
C ARG A 253 9.97 5.01 0.61
N TYR A 254 11.01 4.18 0.48
CA TYR A 254 11.90 3.80 1.59
C TYR A 254 13.22 4.60 1.64
N LEU A 255 13.31 5.69 0.90
CA LEU A 255 14.43 6.62 1.04
C LEU A 255 14.54 7.11 2.48
N ASP A 256 15.79 7.26 2.97
CA ASP A 256 16.09 7.72 4.34
C ASP A 256 15.46 6.85 5.44
N PHE A 257 15.46 5.53 5.26
CA PHE A 257 14.94 4.59 6.23
C PHE A 257 15.86 4.50 7.45
N ARG A 258 15.26 4.72 8.63
CA ARG A 258 15.97 4.72 9.93
C ARG A 258 15.14 4.03 10.99
N VAL A 259 15.82 3.30 11.88
CA VAL A 259 15.20 2.61 13.00
C VAL A 259 15.97 2.92 14.27
N LYS A 260 15.26 3.15 15.36
CA LYS A 260 15.81 3.39 16.68
C LYS A 260 14.97 2.67 17.73
N ARG A 261 15.61 1.99 18.67
CA ARG A 261 14.95 1.50 19.87
C ARG A 261 15.11 2.53 21.00
N GLN A 262 14.02 2.96 21.58
CA GLN A 262 13.98 3.82 22.75
C GLN A 262 13.32 3.06 23.90
N ARG A 263 14.13 2.40 24.75
CA ARG A 263 13.63 1.55 25.87
C ARG A 263 12.56 0.55 25.38
N ASP A 264 11.28 0.84 25.63
CA ASP A 264 10.14 -0.04 25.33
C ASP A 264 9.41 0.31 24.03
N ARG A 265 10.01 1.14 23.17
CA ARG A 265 9.41 1.57 21.90
C ARG A 265 10.40 1.48 20.76
N ILE A 266 9.86 1.21 19.58
CA ILE A 266 10.59 1.23 18.32
C ILE A 266 10.10 2.42 17.50
N CYS A 267 11.01 3.31 17.13
CA CYS A 267 10.74 4.42 16.25
C CYS A 267 11.29 4.08 14.86
N ILE A 268 10.43 4.09 13.85
CA ILE A 268 10.77 3.83 12.45
C ILE A 268 10.43 5.07 11.65
N ARG A 269 11.41 5.60 10.90
CA ARG A 269 11.24 6.78 10.07
C ARG A 269 11.71 6.49 8.66
N TYR A 270 10.95 6.88 7.66
CA TYR A 270 11.33 6.74 6.24
C TYR A 270 10.58 7.72 5.33
N GLY A 271 11.08 7.84 4.11
CA GLY A 271 10.45 8.53 3.01
C GLY A 271 10.90 9.98 2.86
N VAL A 272 11.01 10.41 1.60
CA VAL A 272 11.34 11.79 1.21
C VAL A 272 10.10 12.51 0.67
N LEU A 273 9.36 11.87 -0.24
CA LEU A 273 8.11 12.41 -0.81
C LEU A 273 6.92 12.25 0.14
N LYS A 274 6.87 11.13 0.85
CA LYS A 274 5.93 10.88 1.93
C LYS A 274 6.74 10.52 3.17
N LYS A 275 6.96 11.47 4.08
CA LYS A 275 7.63 11.22 5.35
C LYS A 275 6.67 10.53 6.30
N VAL A 276 7.12 9.43 6.86
CA VAL A 276 6.34 8.61 7.79
C VAL A 276 7.21 8.30 8.99
N GLU A 277 6.66 8.48 10.18
CA GLU A 277 7.28 8.15 11.44
C GLU A 277 6.30 7.33 12.28
N TYR A 278 6.71 6.08 12.59
CA TYR A 278 5.97 5.16 13.45
C TYR A 278 6.66 5.05 14.80
N THR A 279 5.86 5.03 15.87
CA THR A 279 6.34 4.74 17.22
C THR A 279 5.54 3.56 17.76
N ILE A 280 6.13 2.39 17.80
CA ILE A 280 5.49 1.12 18.16
C ILE A 280 5.97 0.68 19.52
N PRO A 281 5.09 0.54 20.54
CA PRO A 281 5.43 -0.08 21.81
C PRO A 281 5.79 -1.56 21.62
N VAL A 282 6.85 -2.03 22.28
CA VAL A 282 7.36 -3.42 22.13
C VAL A 282 6.35 -4.44 22.66
N ASP A 283 5.63 -4.11 23.73
CA ASP A 283 4.58 -4.93 24.35
C ASP A 283 3.34 -5.12 23.45
N MET A 284 3.15 -4.24 22.48
CA MET A 284 2.05 -4.33 21.50
C MET A 284 2.43 -5.16 20.25
N ILE A 285 3.68 -5.60 20.13
CA ILE A 285 4.13 -6.42 19.00
C ILE A 285 3.65 -7.85 19.18
N GLN A 286 2.73 -8.29 18.34
CA GLN A 286 2.19 -9.65 18.37
C GLN A 286 3.07 -10.65 17.63
N ALA A 287 3.64 -10.25 16.50
CA ALA A 287 4.45 -11.14 15.69
C ALA A 287 5.47 -10.38 14.83
N LEU A 288 6.54 -11.07 14.48
CA LEU A 288 7.45 -10.66 13.42
C LEU A 288 7.24 -11.57 12.20
N LYS A 289 7.08 -10.97 11.04
CA LYS A 289 6.93 -11.68 9.78
C LYS A 289 8.19 -11.52 8.94
N LEU A 290 8.95 -12.60 8.81
CA LEU A 290 10.08 -12.66 7.88
C LEU A 290 9.53 -13.02 6.50
N ARG A 291 9.73 -12.14 5.53
CA ARG A 291 9.19 -12.28 4.18
C ARG A 291 10.29 -12.33 3.14
N GLN A 292 10.07 -13.17 2.13
CA GLN A 292 10.86 -13.23 0.90
C GLN A 292 9.94 -13.13 -0.31
N THR A 293 10.30 -12.34 -1.30
CA THR A 293 9.75 -12.42 -2.65
C THR A 293 10.51 -13.47 -3.45
N LEU A 294 10.07 -13.78 -4.68
CA LEU A 294 10.79 -14.68 -5.56
C LEU A 294 12.22 -14.19 -5.83
N ILE A 295 12.38 -12.90 -6.12
CA ILE A 295 13.69 -12.29 -6.39
C ILE A 295 14.56 -12.31 -5.13
N ALA A 296 13.98 -11.92 -3.98
CA ALA A 296 14.69 -11.96 -2.69
C ALA A 296 15.17 -13.37 -2.33
N ARG A 297 14.39 -14.41 -2.67
CA ARG A 297 14.77 -15.79 -2.45
C ARG A 297 15.97 -16.22 -3.31
N LEU A 298 15.96 -15.85 -4.59
CA LEU A 298 17.11 -16.11 -5.48
C LEU A 298 18.38 -15.41 -4.97
N LEU A 299 18.24 -14.24 -4.36
CA LEU A 299 19.34 -13.47 -3.80
C LEU A 299 19.65 -13.80 -2.33
N GLY A 300 18.93 -14.74 -1.70
CA GLY A 300 19.09 -15.12 -0.27
C GLY A 300 18.82 -13.96 0.69
N LYS A 301 17.85 -13.07 0.38
CA LYS A 301 17.52 -11.90 1.18
C LYS A 301 16.17 -12.06 1.89
N TYR A 302 16.09 -11.50 3.10
CA TYR A 302 14.90 -11.51 3.96
C TYR A 302 14.55 -10.09 4.38
N MET A 303 13.27 -9.82 4.53
CA MET A 303 12.69 -8.60 5.06
C MET A 303 11.94 -8.92 6.33
N VAL A 304 11.97 -8.03 7.31
CA VAL A 304 11.23 -8.19 8.57
C VAL A 304 10.14 -7.13 8.66
N GLU A 305 8.90 -7.60 8.84
CA GLU A 305 7.72 -6.78 9.10
C GLU A 305 7.26 -6.99 10.54
N ILE A 306 6.78 -5.93 11.20
CA ILE A 306 6.14 -6.02 12.52
C ILE A 306 4.63 -6.17 12.30
N VAL A 307 4.04 -7.09 13.06
CA VAL A 307 2.58 -7.21 13.20
C VAL A 307 2.22 -6.71 14.59
N ASN A 308 1.46 -5.62 14.64
CA ASN A 308 1.06 -4.96 15.88
C ASN A 308 -0.46 -5.03 16.08
N VAL A 309 -0.92 -4.95 17.32
CA VAL A 309 -2.33 -4.79 17.67
C VAL A 309 -2.80 -3.39 17.24
N GLY A 310 -3.96 -3.30 16.56
CA GLY A 310 -4.57 -2.01 16.23
C GLY A 310 -4.04 -1.34 14.98
N MET A 311 -3.20 -1.99 14.17
CA MET A 311 -2.94 -1.50 12.82
C MET A 311 -4.21 -1.67 11.98
N GLY A 312 -4.83 -0.55 11.62
CA GLY A 312 -6.07 -0.50 10.86
C GLY A 312 -6.05 -1.26 9.54
N ASP A 313 -7.22 -1.43 8.95
CA ASP A 313 -7.44 -2.26 7.74
C ASP A 313 -6.89 -1.62 6.44
N ASP A 314 -6.31 -0.43 6.52
CA ASP A 314 -5.68 0.23 5.38
C ASP A 314 -4.50 -0.59 4.86
N LYS A 315 -4.72 -1.21 3.70
CA LYS A 315 -3.74 -2.09 3.03
C LYS A 315 -2.37 -1.45 2.82
N ALA A 316 -2.28 -0.12 2.84
CA ALA A 316 -1.05 0.64 2.70
C ALA A 316 -0.24 0.75 4.00
N GLU A 317 -0.86 0.57 5.18
CA GLU A 317 -0.24 0.74 6.50
C GLU A 317 -0.01 -0.59 7.23
N LYS A 318 -0.52 -1.70 6.70
CA LYS A 318 -0.42 -3.04 7.30
C LYS A 318 1.00 -3.54 7.57
N ASN A 319 2.01 -2.93 6.98
CA ASN A 319 3.37 -3.44 7.01
C ASN A 319 4.33 -2.37 7.55
N SER A 320 4.50 -2.31 8.86
CA SER A 320 5.64 -1.61 9.45
C SER A 320 6.90 -2.43 9.21
N PHE A 321 7.68 -2.04 8.22
CA PHE A 321 8.96 -2.68 7.93
C PHE A 321 9.96 -2.32 9.01
N LEU A 322 10.50 -3.33 9.68
CA LEU A 322 11.55 -3.16 10.68
C LEU A 322 12.94 -3.24 10.07
N ILE A 323 13.13 -4.19 9.15
CA ILE A 323 14.41 -4.41 8.48
C ILE A 323 14.11 -4.58 6.99
N LEU A 324 14.77 -3.75 6.17
CA LEU A 324 14.74 -3.86 4.71
C LEU A 324 15.45 -5.14 4.26
N TYR A 325 15.23 -5.57 3.01
CA TYR A 325 15.84 -6.78 2.48
C TYR A 325 17.34 -6.83 2.73
N SER A 326 17.74 -7.77 3.58
CA SER A 326 19.10 -7.97 4.04
C SER A 326 19.45 -9.46 4.04
N SER A 327 20.73 -9.81 4.15
CA SER A 327 21.13 -11.21 4.30
C SER A 327 20.61 -11.79 5.63
N GLU A 328 20.49 -13.11 5.71
CA GLU A 328 20.00 -13.79 6.92
C GLU A 328 20.83 -13.41 8.16
N LYS A 329 22.14 -13.36 8.01
CA LYS A 329 23.06 -12.98 9.11
C LYS A 329 22.80 -11.54 9.58
N GLU A 330 22.72 -10.58 8.63
CA GLU A 330 22.44 -9.17 8.95
C GLU A 330 21.07 -8.99 9.62
N VAL A 331 20.06 -9.75 9.20
CA VAL A 331 18.73 -9.72 9.81
C VAL A 331 18.80 -10.14 11.28
N TYR A 332 19.48 -11.26 11.58
CA TYR A 332 19.61 -11.73 12.98
C TYR A 332 20.47 -10.80 13.84
N GLU A 333 21.54 -10.22 13.30
CA GLU A 333 22.36 -9.24 14.01
C GLU A 333 21.54 -7.99 14.35
N ARG A 334 20.79 -7.44 13.38
CA ARG A 334 19.92 -6.28 13.60
C ARG A 334 18.77 -6.59 14.55
N LEU A 335 18.16 -7.78 14.47
CA LEU A 335 17.12 -8.20 15.41
C LEU A 335 17.64 -8.31 16.85
N ARG A 336 18.88 -8.77 17.06
CA ARG A 336 19.48 -8.83 18.41
C ARG A 336 19.62 -7.45 19.05
N VAL A 337 19.85 -6.42 18.25
CA VAL A 337 19.97 -5.03 18.72
C VAL A 337 18.59 -4.39 18.92
N ILE A 338 17.69 -4.54 17.94
CA ILE A 338 16.41 -3.83 17.93
C ILE A 338 15.35 -4.58 18.76
N LEU A 339 15.25 -5.91 18.63
CA LEU A 339 14.26 -6.77 19.29
C LEU A 339 14.89 -8.07 19.79
N PRO A 340 15.71 -8.02 20.85
CA PRO A 340 16.36 -9.19 21.43
C PRO A 340 15.37 -10.26 21.89
N GLU A 341 14.15 -9.87 22.29
CA GLU A 341 13.08 -10.76 22.75
C GLU A 341 12.68 -11.77 21.66
N PHE A 342 12.69 -11.37 20.39
CA PHE A 342 12.33 -12.21 19.26
C PHE A 342 13.55 -12.87 18.58
N ALA A 343 14.76 -12.39 18.85
CA ALA A 343 15.96 -12.85 18.14
C ALA A 343 16.26 -14.33 18.40
N ALA A 344 16.02 -14.81 19.63
CA ALA A 344 16.29 -16.19 20.01
C ALA A 344 15.42 -17.20 19.24
N ILE A 345 14.12 -16.94 19.13
CA ILE A 345 13.19 -17.83 18.40
C ILE A 345 13.35 -17.71 16.90
N ALA A 346 13.69 -16.50 16.39
CA ALA A 346 13.92 -16.29 14.97
C ALA A 346 15.07 -17.15 14.44
N ALA A 347 16.13 -17.37 15.23
CA ALA A 347 17.29 -18.17 14.85
C ALA A 347 17.05 -19.69 14.93
N ARG A 348 16.00 -20.16 15.65
CA ARG A 348 15.74 -21.59 15.80
C ARG A 348 15.26 -22.25 14.51
N GLN A 349 15.71 -23.48 14.25
CA GLN A 349 15.25 -24.29 13.11
C GLN A 349 13.85 -24.84 13.38
N VAL A 350 12.98 -24.79 12.38
CA VAL A 350 11.60 -25.31 12.46
C VAL A 350 11.56 -26.81 12.24
N GLN A 351 10.67 -27.49 12.95
CA GLN A 351 10.35 -28.90 12.70
C GLN A 351 9.48 -29.00 11.43
N ARG A 352 9.82 -29.95 10.57
CA ARG A 352 9.04 -30.20 9.36
C ARG A 352 7.70 -30.81 9.68
N GLN A 353 6.71 -30.63 8.80
CA GLN A 353 5.42 -31.25 8.92
C GLN A 353 5.51 -32.78 8.90
N PRO A 354 4.65 -33.48 9.69
CA PRO A 354 4.58 -34.93 9.65
C PRO A 354 4.05 -35.43 8.29
N ARG A 355 4.39 -36.64 7.93
CA ARG A 355 3.97 -37.25 6.65
C ARG A 355 2.44 -37.27 6.50
N SER A 356 1.69 -37.43 7.58
CA SER A 356 0.21 -37.40 7.57
C SER A 356 -0.39 -36.08 7.11
N ALA A 357 0.36 -34.98 7.14
CA ALA A 357 -0.12 -33.69 6.67
C ALA A 357 -0.45 -33.67 5.16
N TRP A 358 0.08 -34.61 4.37
CA TRP A 358 -0.28 -34.74 2.95
C TRP A 358 -1.80 -34.87 2.73
N ALA A 359 -2.48 -35.58 3.60
CA ALA A 359 -3.93 -35.78 3.48
C ALA A 359 -4.72 -34.45 3.49
N ALA A 360 -4.31 -33.48 4.32
CA ALA A 360 -4.93 -32.17 4.39
C ALA A 360 -4.73 -31.34 3.10
N TRP A 361 -3.65 -31.58 2.38
CA TRP A 361 -3.32 -30.87 1.16
C TRP A 361 -3.97 -31.44 -0.10
N LEU A 362 -4.44 -32.68 -0.07
CA LEU A 362 -5.08 -33.34 -1.22
C LEU A 362 -6.41 -32.66 -1.60
N CYS A 363 -7.22 -32.25 -0.64
CA CYS A 363 -8.53 -31.66 -0.93
C CYS A 363 -8.43 -30.38 -1.79
N PRO A 364 -7.62 -29.36 -1.45
CA PRO A 364 -7.45 -28.19 -2.32
C PRO A 364 -6.79 -28.54 -3.66
N LEU A 365 -5.95 -29.59 -3.73
CA LEU A 365 -5.38 -30.07 -4.99
C LEU A 365 -6.47 -30.62 -5.92
N PHE A 366 -7.34 -31.50 -5.44
CA PHE A 366 -8.43 -32.04 -6.26
C PHE A 366 -9.37 -30.94 -6.77
N LEU A 367 -9.66 -29.96 -5.94
CA LEU A 367 -10.49 -28.82 -6.35
C LEU A 367 -9.79 -28.01 -7.45
N TYR A 368 -8.51 -27.74 -7.33
CA TYR A 368 -7.72 -27.06 -8.34
C TYR A 368 -7.69 -27.84 -9.66
N GLU A 369 -7.36 -29.14 -9.63
CA GLU A 369 -7.32 -29.98 -10.83
C GLU A 369 -8.71 -30.10 -11.49
N GLY A 370 -9.78 -30.13 -10.68
CA GLY A 370 -11.16 -30.07 -11.19
C GLY A 370 -11.44 -28.79 -11.94
N CYS A 371 -11.00 -27.63 -11.43
CA CYS A 371 -11.11 -26.35 -12.11
C CYS A 371 -10.28 -26.30 -13.42
N VAL A 372 -9.06 -26.85 -13.40
CA VAL A 372 -8.21 -26.93 -14.60
C VAL A 372 -8.86 -27.81 -15.66
N ALA A 373 -9.40 -28.97 -15.26
CA ALA A 373 -10.12 -29.87 -16.17
C ALA A 373 -11.36 -29.21 -16.77
N ALA A 374 -12.15 -28.49 -15.96
CA ALA A 374 -13.32 -27.76 -16.44
C ALA A 374 -12.95 -26.63 -17.41
N ALA A 375 -11.92 -25.84 -17.08
CA ALA A 375 -11.41 -24.80 -17.97
C ALA A 375 -10.87 -25.39 -19.28
N GLY A 376 -10.19 -26.55 -19.21
CA GLY A 376 -9.72 -27.30 -20.37
C GLY A 376 -10.86 -27.78 -21.28
N ALA A 377 -11.91 -28.35 -20.68
CA ALA A 377 -13.08 -28.75 -21.41
C ALA A 377 -13.77 -27.58 -22.13
N LEU A 378 -13.94 -26.46 -21.44
CA LEU A 378 -14.48 -25.23 -22.03
C LEU A 378 -13.59 -24.72 -23.19
N ALA A 379 -12.28 -24.68 -23.00
CA ALA A 379 -11.35 -24.24 -24.03
C ALA A 379 -11.42 -25.15 -25.27
N LEU A 380 -11.46 -26.48 -25.08
CA LEU A 380 -11.46 -27.43 -26.19
C LEU A 380 -12.80 -27.59 -26.90
N LEU A 381 -13.92 -27.37 -26.18
CA LEU A 381 -15.26 -27.59 -26.73
C LEU A 381 -15.91 -26.30 -27.28
N TRP A 382 -15.65 -25.15 -26.70
CA TRP A 382 -16.33 -23.88 -27.02
C TRP A 382 -15.48 -22.91 -27.82
N MET A 383 -14.17 -22.82 -27.55
CA MET A 383 -13.31 -21.85 -28.21
C MET A 383 -13.02 -22.12 -29.69
N PRO A 384 -12.99 -23.39 -30.19
CA PRO A 384 -12.75 -23.65 -31.60
C PRO A 384 -13.68 -22.91 -32.55
N ASP A 385 -14.95 -22.71 -32.17
CA ASP A 385 -15.96 -22.04 -32.99
C ASP A 385 -15.61 -20.56 -33.26
N TYR A 386 -14.75 -19.95 -32.48
CA TYR A 386 -14.37 -18.55 -32.58
C TYR A 386 -13.00 -18.36 -33.24
N ILE A 387 -12.28 -19.45 -33.59
CA ILE A 387 -10.91 -19.38 -34.10
C ILE A 387 -10.88 -19.67 -35.58
N PRO A 388 -10.27 -18.78 -36.41
CA PRO A 388 -10.11 -19.03 -37.81
C PRO A 388 -9.37 -20.34 -38.10
N ALA A 389 -9.81 -21.10 -39.11
CA ALA A 389 -9.27 -22.41 -39.47
C ALA A 389 -7.74 -22.41 -39.68
N ALA A 390 -7.17 -21.30 -40.18
CA ALA A 390 -5.72 -21.12 -40.32
C ALA A 390 -4.92 -21.24 -39.05
N TYR A 391 -5.51 -20.90 -37.88
CA TYR A 391 -4.83 -20.92 -36.57
C TYR A 391 -5.24 -22.08 -35.70
N MET A 392 -6.12 -22.96 -36.16
CA MET A 392 -6.69 -24.05 -35.36
C MET A 392 -5.61 -25.01 -34.81
N GLN A 393 -4.64 -25.38 -35.61
CA GLN A 393 -3.55 -26.26 -35.17
C GLN A 393 -2.69 -25.61 -34.10
N LEU A 394 -2.34 -24.31 -34.27
CA LEU A 394 -1.60 -23.54 -33.28
C LEU A 394 -2.38 -23.43 -31.96
N TYR A 395 -3.69 -23.19 -32.05
CA TYR A 395 -4.57 -23.13 -30.91
C TYR A 395 -4.57 -24.45 -30.12
N HIS A 396 -4.77 -25.61 -30.77
CA HIS A 396 -4.77 -26.89 -30.06
C HIS A 396 -3.43 -27.17 -29.37
N VAL A 397 -2.32 -26.87 -30.04
CA VAL A 397 -0.97 -27.04 -29.43
C VAL A 397 -0.81 -26.11 -28.23
N ALA A 398 -1.17 -24.84 -28.35
CA ALA A 398 -1.07 -23.85 -27.28
C ALA A 398 -2.00 -24.18 -26.11
N ALA A 399 -3.26 -24.59 -26.40
CA ALA A 399 -4.23 -25.00 -25.37
C ALA A 399 -3.75 -26.25 -24.61
N ALA A 400 -3.28 -27.27 -25.34
CA ALA A 400 -2.75 -28.47 -24.72
C ALA A 400 -1.51 -28.18 -23.85
N ALA A 401 -0.55 -27.40 -24.35
CA ALA A 401 0.62 -26.98 -23.58
C ALA A 401 0.25 -26.18 -22.34
N GLY A 402 -0.67 -25.22 -22.48
CA GLY A 402 -1.20 -24.43 -21.36
C GLY A 402 -1.88 -25.28 -20.28
N LEU A 403 -2.72 -26.26 -20.69
CA LEU A 403 -3.39 -27.17 -19.77
C LEU A 403 -2.39 -28.09 -19.04
N ILE A 404 -1.39 -28.61 -19.73
CA ILE A 404 -0.33 -29.43 -19.12
C ILE A 404 0.45 -28.61 -18.10
N LEU A 405 0.82 -27.38 -18.43
CA LEU A 405 1.52 -26.49 -17.50
C LEU A 405 0.67 -26.17 -16.27
N LEU A 406 -0.61 -25.87 -16.45
CA LEU A 406 -1.53 -25.60 -15.34
C LEU A 406 -1.71 -26.85 -14.48
N ALA A 407 -1.94 -28.02 -15.05
CA ALA A 407 -2.09 -29.27 -14.31
C ALA A 407 -0.78 -29.66 -13.56
N ALA A 408 0.39 -29.37 -14.10
CA ALA A 408 1.64 -29.62 -13.41
C ALA A 408 1.92 -28.60 -12.29
N ALA A 409 1.40 -27.37 -12.41
CA ALA A 409 1.63 -26.30 -11.45
C ALA A 409 1.01 -26.60 -10.07
N GLY A 410 -0.18 -27.18 -10.00
CA GLY A 410 -0.87 -27.52 -8.75
C GLY A 410 -0.05 -28.46 -7.86
N PRO A 411 0.29 -29.67 -8.32
CA PRO A 411 1.15 -30.59 -7.57
C PRO A 411 2.52 -30.02 -7.22
N ALA A 412 3.15 -29.25 -8.12
CA ALA A 412 4.45 -28.64 -7.88
C ALA A 412 4.38 -27.61 -6.74
N VAL A 413 3.39 -26.72 -6.77
CA VAL A 413 3.14 -25.73 -5.70
C VAL A 413 2.85 -26.43 -4.37
N LEU A 414 2.04 -27.48 -4.37
CA LEU A 414 1.74 -28.27 -3.21
C LEU A 414 2.98 -28.92 -2.60
N ALA A 415 3.78 -29.58 -3.42
CA ALA A 415 5.03 -30.23 -3.00
C ALA A 415 6.00 -29.20 -2.40
N LEU A 416 6.21 -28.06 -3.06
CA LEU A 416 7.03 -26.97 -2.54
C LEU A 416 6.49 -26.46 -1.19
N ARG A 417 5.20 -26.24 -1.07
CA ARG A 417 4.57 -25.76 0.16
C ARG A 417 4.72 -26.75 1.30
N TYR A 418 4.54 -28.06 1.04
CA TYR A 418 4.75 -29.12 2.03
C TYR A 418 6.21 -29.17 2.50
N LEU A 419 7.16 -29.10 1.58
CA LEU A 419 8.60 -29.17 1.89
C LEU A 419 9.12 -27.94 2.64
N THR A 420 8.48 -26.76 2.45
CA THR A 420 8.90 -25.50 3.06
C THR A 420 8.16 -25.16 4.35
N SER A 421 7.07 -25.86 4.68
CA SER A 421 6.28 -25.58 5.88
C SER A 421 6.84 -26.29 7.11
N GLY A 422 6.79 -25.61 8.23
CA GLY A 422 7.22 -26.14 9.51
C GLY A 422 6.78 -25.26 10.68
N LEU A 423 6.82 -25.80 11.88
CA LEU A 423 6.42 -25.14 13.12
C LEU A 423 7.43 -25.47 14.24
N ILE A 424 7.66 -24.52 15.12
CA ILE A 424 8.32 -24.77 16.42
C ILE A 424 7.69 -23.87 17.47
N MET A 425 7.54 -24.41 18.67
CA MET A 425 7.09 -23.68 19.86
C MET A 425 8.21 -23.68 20.89
N SER A 426 8.48 -22.55 21.49
CA SER A 426 9.48 -22.41 22.55
C SER A 426 9.24 -21.12 23.34
N ASP A 427 9.29 -21.24 24.69
CA ASP A 427 9.33 -20.11 25.62
C ASP A 427 8.22 -19.06 25.40
N GLY A 428 6.99 -19.52 25.15
CA GLY A 428 5.83 -18.64 24.89
C GLY A 428 5.74 -18.08 23.47
N PHE A 429 6.67 -18.42 22.57
CA PHE A 429 6.67 -18.01 21.17
C PHE A 429 6.38 -19.18 20.25
N VAL A 430 5.74 -18.86 19.11
CA VAL A 430 5.48 -19.80 18.03
C VAL A 430 6.15 -19.27 16.77
N LYS A 431 7.03 -20.07 16.16
CA LYS A 431 7.59 -19.78 14.84
C LYS A 431 6.97 -20.73 13.84
N ALA A 432 6.20 -20.17 12.91
CA ALA A 432 5.63 -20.89 11.79
C ALA A 432 6.31 -20.45 10.49
N VAL A 433 6.66 -21.41 9.66
CA VAL A 433 7.22 -21.17 8.31
C VAL A 433 6.26 -21.77 7.30
N SER A 434 5.86 -20.97 6.32
CA SER A 434 5.01 -21.42 5.23
C SER A 434 5.33 -20.64 3.95
N GLY A 435 5.29 -21.28 2.80
CA GLY A 435 5.47 -20.60 1.51
C GLY A 435 5.71 -21.58 0.37
N CYS A 436 5.26 -21.21 -0.82
CA CYS A 436 5.58 -21.99 -2.03
C CYS A 436 6.93 -21.54 -2.60
N PHE A 437 7.17 -20.24 -2.63
CA PHE A 437 8.35 -19.62 -3.23
C PHE A 437 9.11 -18.71 -2.25
N GLY A 438 8.58 -18.45 -1.05
CA GLY A 438 9.20 -17.70 0.03
C GLY A 438 9.05 -18.44 1.36
N ARG A 439 10.06 -18.38 2.20
CA ARG A 439 10.01 -18.78 3.61
C ARG A 439 9.55 -17.61 4.47
#